data_aa88aa22f4a8b045d386fa99df0cc35d
#
_entry.id   aa88aa22f4a8b045d386fa99df0cc35d
#
_cell.length_a   1.000
_cell.length_b   1.000
_cell.length_c   1.000
_cell.angle_alpha   90.00
_cell.angle_beta   90.00
_cell.angle_gamma   90.00
#
_symmetry.space_group_name_H-M   'P 1'
#
loop_
_entity.id
_entity.type
_entity.pdbx_description
1 polymer ?
#
loop_
_entity_poly.entity_id
_entity_poly.type
_entity_poly.pdbx_seq_one_letter_code
_entity_poly.pdbx_strand_id
1 'polypeptide(L)'
;MANKKYDVIIVGAGPGGIACAAMLCKFGLKTLIVDKNLIPGGKAITVEHKGFKYDLEPKLQVPMTGSAFWQIYDELGIKDQLGAIPCDTVKLAYRHKSVDKYNAQTVPQTSVDPTPLFDLWGLNEKERNEAIPILAELAFLTPEQMSAMDEMTFDEWLKQKNCPWGLYSFFCMHANGSLAEPIDLVAASEQGAIMQHIATAGGGGYYFGGFGRMLGTIADYIKSHGGEFLMGTRVEKIKVSNGRVTGISTTKGDFDSNIVVSDVGIQPTMLKLIDEKEFDRSYLNYIRDLVPGWAFTAVRYFLNKKVVKEQMAMCWADYTWMTMDLYNKVKAGQKLEEEIFFFTVPSNYDSSMAPEGQQCVIAGTICSPDPKAPEIKMHNDLLDKMIEKIYPGFMDACFERQATGPAEISKATRDSVLPGQGGECVGVAQIVGQCGKYKPKQTTPINGLFIVGADAGGVGMGTHQSCQSGMKGAKLVFQHYMKRKAMQ
;
A
#
# COMPACT_ATOMS: atom_id res chain seq x y z
N MET A 1 3.86 -32.45 22.95
CA MET A 1 2.66 -31.61 22.95
C MET A 1 1.67 -32.23 21.97
N ALA A 2 0.40 -32.42 22.32
CA ALA A 2 -0.58 -32.94 21.38
C ALA A 2 -0.65 -32.01 20.15
N ASN A 3 -0.61 -32.60 18.96
CA ASN A 3 -0.62 -31.86 17.70
C ASN A 3 -1.95 -31.11 17.59
N LYS A 4 -1.95 -29.83 17.90
CA LYS A 4 -3.16 -29.00 17.91
C LYS A 4 -3.60 -28.76 16.48
N LYS A 5 -4.72 -29.34 16.08
CA LYS A 5 -5.24 -29.23 14.72
C LYS A 5 -6.02 -27.93 14.55
N TYR A 6 -5.71 -27.16 13.52
CA TYR A 6 -6.42 -25.95 13.11
C TYR A 6 -7.24 -26.21 11.85
N ASP A 7 -8.37 -25.54 11.71
CA ASP A 7 -9.14 -25.57 10.47
C ASP A 7 -8.39 -24.85 9.37
N VAL A 8 -7.77 -23.71 9.69
CA VAL A 8 -7.00 -22.87 8.78
C VAL A 8 -5.73 -22.35 9.45
N ILE A 9 -4.62 -22.35 8.73
CA ILE A 9 -3.39 -21.66 9.12
C ILE A 9 -3.16 -20.49 8.16
N ILE A 10 -2.87 -19.31 8.72
CA ILE A 10 -2.52 -18.11 7.96
C ILE A 10 -1.04 -17.80 8.15
N VAL A 11 -0.31 -17.70 7.06
CA VAL A 11 1.11 -17.36 7.01
C VAL A 11 1.24 -15.88 6.67
N GLY A 12 1.67 -15.09 7.63
CA GLY A 12 1.74 -13.64 7.56
C GLY A 12 0.58 -12.94 8.28
N ALA A 13 0.92 -11.99 9.14
CA ALA A 13 -0.01 -11.15 9.89
C ALA A 13 -0.05 -9.72 9.35
N GLY A 14 0.06 -9.56 8.03
CA GLY A 14 -0.18 -8.30 7.33
C GLY A 14 -1.69 -7.96 7.26
N PRO A 15 -2.06 -6.83 6.67
CA PRO A 15 -3.48 -6.42 6.58
C PRO A 15 -4.38 -7.46 5.91
N GLY A 16 -3.86 -8.19 4.91
CA GLY A 16 -4.60 -9.26 4.22
C GLY A 16 -4.81 -10.49 5.11
N GLY A 17 -3.75 -10.94 5.76
CA GLY A 17 -3.80 -12.08 6.68
C GLY A 17 -4.70 -11.83 7.89
N ILE A 18 -4.59 -10.64 8.50
CA ILE A 18 -5.44 -10.22 9.64
C ILE A 18 -6.91 -10.13 9.21
N ALA A 19 -7.21 -9.51 8.06
CA ALA A 19 -8.57 -9.40 7.57
C ALA A 19 -9.18 -10.78 7.27
N CYS A 20 -8.39 -11.66 6.63
CA CYS A 20 -8.80 -13.03 6.36
C CYS A 20 -9.08 -13.81 7.65
N ALA A 21 -8.17 -13.74 8.65
CA ALA A 21 -8.30 -14.38 9.93
C ALA A 21 -9.56 -13.93 10.68
N ALA A 22 -9.80 -12.62 10.73
CA ALA A 22 -10.96 -12.06 11.44
C ALA A 22 -12.28 -12.58 10.85
N MET A 23 -12.39 -12.59 9.52
CA MET A 23 -13.58 -13.13 8.85
C MET A 23 -13.73 -14.64 9.07
N LEU A 24 -12.64 -15.40 9.05
CA LEU A 24 -12.70 -16.85 9.31
C LEU A 24 -13.08 -17.16 10.76
N CYS A 25 -12.56 -16.40 11.73
CA CYS A 25 -12.99 -16.50 13.13
C CYS A 25 -14.47 -16.13 13.30
N LYS A 26 -14.97 -15.08 12.62
CA LYS A 26 -16.39 -14.74 12.56
C LYS A 26 -17.24 -15.91 12.01
N PHE A 27 -16.71 -16.66 11.03
CA PHE A 27 -17.36 -17.87 10.50
C PHE A 27 -17.21 -19.11 11.40
N GLY A 28 -16.57 -18.98 12.56
CA GLY A 28 -16.41 -20.05 13.55
C GLY A 28 -15.27 -21.04 13.27
N LEU A 29 -14.32 -20.71 12.39
CA LEU A 29 -13.17 -21.57 12.07
C LEU A 29 -12.03 -21.34 13.07
N LYS A 30 -11.44 -22.44 13.55
CA LYS A 30 -10.26 -22.42 14.40
C LYS A 30 -9.03 -22.03 13.58
N THR A 31 -8.57 -20.79 13.76
CA THR A 31 -7.54 -20.18 12.92
C THR A 31 -6.25 -19.93 13.71
N LEU A 32 -5.10 -20.31 13.13
CA LEU A 32 -3.77 -19.96 13.61
C LEU A 32 -3.13 -18.94 12.64
N ILE A 33 -2.63 -17.85 13.16
CA ILE A 33 -1.86 -16.86 12.42
C ILE A 33 -0.39 -16.97 12.84
N VAL A 34 0.53 -17.10 11.88
CA VAL A 34 1.97 -17.23 12.11
C VAL A 34 2.71 -16.11 11.41
N ASP A 35 3.55 -15.36 12.14
CA ASP A 35 4.37 -14.29 11.56
C ASP A 35 5.78 -14.28 12.16
N LYS A 36 6.77 -13.93 11.32
CA LYS A 36 8.17 -13.79 11.72
C LYS A 36 8.42 -12.59 12.64
N ASN A 37 7.57 -11.55 12.55
CA ASN A 37 7.64 -10.35 13.38
C ASN A 37 7.00 -10.56 14.75
N LEU A 38 7.33 -9.69 15.71
CA LEU A 38 6.81 -9.77 17.08
C LEU A 38 5.41 -9.17 17.22
N ILE A 39 5.03 -8.28 16.31
CA ILE A 39 3.72 -7.60 16.29
C ILE A 39 3.03 -7.81 14.95
N PRO A 40 1.71 -7.90 14.90
CA PRO A 40 0.95 -7.98 13.67
C PRO A 40 0.92 -6.62 12.95
N GLY A 41 0.74 -6.64 11.63
CA GLY A 41 0.56 -5.44 10.80
C GLY A 41 1.42 -5.40 9.53
N GLY A 42 2.48 -6.22 9.44
CA GLY A 42 3.37 -6.23 8.27
C GLY A 42 4.02 -4.86 8.03
N LYS A 43 3.76 -4.22 6.88
CA LYS A 43 4.22 -2.85 6.56
C LYS A 43 3.37 -1.75 7.24
N ALA A 44 2.19 -2.08 7.73
CA ALA A 44 1.25 -1.13 8.33
C ALA A 44 1.32 -1.17 9.87
N ILE A 45 2.53 -1.02 10.41
CA ILE A 45 2.77 -0.94 11.86
C ILE A 45 3.03 0.49 12.29
N THR A 46 2.56 0.82 13.48
CA THR A 46 2.92 2.04 14.18
C THR A 46 3.98 1.69 15.24
N VAL A 47 5.05 2.45 15.27
CA VAL A 47 6.15 2.29 16.22
C VAL A 47 6.24 3.50 17.13
N GLU A 48 6.91 3.33 18.27
CA GLU A 48 7.15 4.40 19.24
C GLU A 48 8.63 4.65 19.41
N HIS A 49 9.03 5.92 19.38
CA HIS A 49 10.40 6.37 19.62
C HIS A 49 10.41 7.73 20.32
N LYS A 50 11.01 7.81 21.50
CA LYS A 50 11.13 9.06 22.29
C LYS A 50 9.78 9.78 22.52
N GLY A 51 8.71 9.02 22.73
CA GLY A 51 7.37 9.58 22.90
C GLY A 51 6.61 9.94 21.62
N PHE A 52 7.24 9.81 20.46
CA PHE A 52 6.58 9.93 19.16
C PHE A 52 6.01 8.56 18.76
N LYS A 53 4.79 8.57 18.21
CA LYS A 53 4.16 7.43 17.57
C LYS A 53 4.02 7.73 16.08
N TYR A 54 4.44 6.81 15.24
CA TYR A 54 4.41 7.04 13.79
C TYR A 54 4.37 5.72 13.02
N ASP A 55 3.78 5.75 11.84
CA ASP A 55 3.82 4.63 10.92
C ASP A 55 5.20 4.54 10.24
N LEU A 56 5.65 3.34 9.89
CA LEU A 56 6.98 3.14 9.30
C LEU A 56 7.15 3.78 7.94
N GLU A 57 6.08 3.92 7.18
CA GLU A 57 6.08 4.56 5.86
C GLU A 57 5.07 5.70 5.82
N PRO A 58 5.26 6.69 4.93
CA PRO A 58 4.28 7.75 4.77
C PRO A 58 2.95 7.12 4.32
N LYS A 59 1.96 7.21 5.19
CA LYS A 59 0.60 6.82 4.85
C LYS A 59 -0.11 8.04 4.32
N LEU A 60 -0.13 8.14 3.01
CA LEU A 60 -0.98 9.09 2.34
C LEU A 60 -2.43 8.74 2.66
N GLN A 61 -3.30 9.69 2.41
CA GLN A 61 -4.70 9.55 2.70
C GLN A 61 -5.28 8.23 2.25
N VAL A 62 -6.07 7.67 3.13
CA VAL A 62 -6.84 6.48 2.85
C VAL A 62 -8.30 6.86 2.83
N PRO A 63 -9.06 6.43 1.84
CA PRO A 63 -10.49 6.68 1.80
C PRO A 63 -11.14 6.22 3.10
N MET A 64 -11.96 7.09 3.70
CA MET A 64 -12.54 6.86 5.01
C MET A 64 -13.80 6.01 4.91
N THR A 65 -14.80 6.52 4.22
CA THR A 65 -16.10 5.87 4.05
C THR A 65 -16.04 4.85 2.92
N GLY A 66 -16.60 3.67 3.14
CA GLY A 66 -16.64 2.62 2.11
C GLY A 66 -15.29 1.94 1.82
N SER A 67 -14.21 2.35 2.52
CA SER A 67 -12.91 1.70 2.39
C SER A 67 -12.95 0.24 2.88
N ALA A 68 -11.95 -0.55 2.50
CA ALA A 68 -11.85 -1.95 2.96
C ALA A 68 -11.78 -2.05 4.50
N PHE A 69 -11.12 -1.10 5.17
CA PHE A 69 -11.09 -1.09 6.63
C PHE A 69 -12.43 -0.68 7.24
N TRP A 70 -13.12 0.28 6.64
CA TRP A 70 -14.48 0.62 7.05
C TRP A 70 -15.41 -0.58 6.90
N GLN A 71 -15.32 -1.30 5.78
CA GLN A 71 -16.12 -2.49 5.51
C GLN A 71 -15.84 -3.62 6.50
N ILE A 72 -14.56 -3.95 6.78
CA ILE A 72 -14.26 -5.03 7.71
C ILE A 72 -14.69 -4.70 9.14
N TYR A 73 -14.53 -3.46 9.60
CA TYR A 73 -15.01 -3.05 10.91
C TYR A 73 -16.53 -3.15 11.03
N ASP A 74 -17.25 -2.78 9.98
CA ASP A 74 -18.71 -2.94 9.90
C ASP A 74 -19.11 -4.41 9.91
N GLU A 75 -18.47 -5.24 9.07
CA GLU A 75 -18.68 -6.70 9.03
C GLU A 75 -18.40 -7.38 10.39
N LEU A 76 -17.41 -6.93 11.14
CA LEU A 76 -17.08 -7.48 12.44
C LEU A 76 -17.97 -6.93 13.57
N GLY A 77 -18.80 -5.93 13.32
CA GLY A 77 -19.64 -5.27 14.33
C GLY A 77 -18.87 -4.39 15.31
N ILE A 78 -17.69 -3.88 14.90
CA ILE A 78 -16.80 -3.04 15.73
C ILE A 78 -16.54 -1.66 15.08
N LYS A 79 -17.45 -1.19 14.25
CA LYS A 79 -17.28 0.03 13.44
C LYS A 79 -16.95 1.26 14.28
N ASP A 80 -17.54 1.41 15.44
CA ASP A 80 -17.30 2.52 16.36
C ASP A 80 -15.86 2.60 16.88
N GLN A 81 -15.09 1.50 16.74
CA GLN A 81 -13.70 1.42 17.19
C GLN A 81 -12.69 1.81 16.08
N LEU A 82 -13.13 2.11 14.85
CA LEU A 82 -12.23 2.40 13.73
C LEU A 82 -11.37 3.64 13.98
N GLY A 83 -11.93 4.67 14.61
CA GLY A 83 -11.19 5.87 15.00
C GLY A 83 -10.66 6.65 13.79
N ALA A 84 -11.46 6.76 12.74
CA ALA A 84 -11.11 7.47 11.53
C ALA A 84 -11.11 9.00 11.74
N ILE A 85 -10.07 9.69 11.28
CA ILE A 85 -9.87 11.15 11.39
C ILE A 85 -9.74 11.72 9.98
N PRO A 86 -10.68 12.56 9.50
CA PRO A 86 -10.60 13.15 8.17
C PRO A 86 -9.36 14.03 8.00
N CYS A 87 -8.85 14.12 6.78
CA CYS A 87 -7.89 15.13 6.39
C CYS A 87 -8.63 16.39 5.93
N ASP A 88 -8.49 17.47 6.69
CA ASP A 88 -9.19 18.72 6.38
C ASP A 88 -8.48 19.52 5.30
N THR A 89 -7.15 19.54 5.34
CA THR A 89 -6.35 20.38 4.44
C THR A 89 -5.08 19.68 3.97
N VAL A 90 -4.74 19.89 2.70
CA VAL A 90 -3.52 19.41 2.05
C VAL A 90 -2.75 20.59 1.49
N LYS A 91 -1.45 20.67 1.74
CA LYS A 91 -0.60 21.59 0.98
C LYS A 91 -0.17 20.93 -0.32
N LEU A 92 -0.46 21.56 -1.44
CA LEU A 92 0.03 21.19 -2.75
C LEU A 92 1.06 22.23 -3.21
N ALA A 93 2.26 21.79 -3.58
CA ALA A 93 3.32 22.63 -4.10
C ALA A 93 3.72 22.12 -5.49
N TYR A 94 3.35 22.87 -6.51
CA TYR A 94 3.61 22.51 -7.91
C TYR A 94 4.49 23.53 -8.61
N ARG A 95 5.41 23.06 -9.45
CA ARG A 95 6.23 23.90 -10.30
C ARG A 95 6.14 23.44 -11.76
N HIS A 96 5.51 24.27 -12.59
CA HIS A 96 5.53 24.09 -14.03
C HIS A 96 6.93 24.34 -14.59
N LYS A 97 7.31 23.62 -15.65
CA LYS A 97 8.64 23.69 -16.29
C LYS A 97 9.02 25.09 -16.81
N SER A 98 8.05 25.97 -17.04
CA SER A 98 8.30 27.33 -17.53
C SER A 98 8.57 28.36 -16.43
N VAL A 99 8.55 27.95 -15.15
CA VAL A 99 8.74 28.88 -13.99
C VAL A 99 9.74 28.32 -13.00
N ASP A 100 10.44 29.24 -12.30
CA ASP A 100 11.49 28.86 -11.35
C ASP A 100 10.98 28.65 -9.92
N LYS A 101 9.73 29.05 -9.64
CA LYS A 101 9.16 28.99 -8.29
C LYS A 101 8.01 28.03 -8.19
N TYR A 102 7.93 27.35 -7.05
CA TYR A 102 6.77 26.55 -6.70
C TYR A 102 5.56 27.45 -6.41
N ASN A 103 4.44 27.17 -7.05
CA ASN A 103 3.13 27.63 -6.60
C ASN A 103 2.69 26.68 -5.47
N ALA A 104 2.57 27.19 -4.26
CA ALA A 104 2.22 26.39 -3.09
C ALA A 104 0.90 26.92 -2.48
N GLN A 105 -0.08 26.05 -2.40
CA GLN A 105 -1.41 26.38 -1.88
C GLN A 105 -1.86 25.33 -0.86
N THR A 106 -2.52 25.77 0.20
CA THR A 106 -3.24 24.87 1.10
C THR A 106 -4.69 24.79 0.64
N VAL A 107 -5.12 23.61 0.22
CA VAL A 107 -6.46 23.38 -0.33
C VAL A 107 -7.29 22.53 0.64
N PRO A 108 -8.59 22.84 0.80
CA PRO A 108 -9.50 21.94 1.51
C PRO A 108 -9.68 20.67 0.70
N GLN A 109 -9.61 19.52 1.36
CA GLN A 109 -9.75 18.25 0.66
C GLN A 109 -11.18 17.90 0.26
N THR A 110 -12.14 18.40 1.00
CA THR A 110 -13.56 18.12 0.78
C THR A 110 -14.25 19.09 -0.18
N SER A 111 -13.49 20.02 -0.81
CA SER A 111 -14.08 20.96 -1.76
C SER A 111 -14.48 20.24 -3.06
N VAL A 112 -15.72 20.42 -3.46
CA VAL A 112 -16.24 20.03 -4.79
C VAL A 112 -15.89 21.03 -5.88
N ASP A 113 -15.39 22.22 -5.50
CA ASP A 113 -14.93 23.24 -6.44
C ASP A 113 -13.49 22.96 -6.88
N PRO A 114 -13.24 22.62 -8.15
CA PRO A 114 -11.91 22.35 -8.66
C PRO A 114 -11.09 23.62 -8.96
N THR A 115 -11.68 24.80 -8.84
CA THR A 115 -11.03 26.07 -9.22
C THR A 115 -9.68 26.27 -8.54
N PRO A 116 -9.50 26.05 -7.22
CA PRO A 116 -8.18 26.19 -6.59
C PRO A 116 -7.11 25.25 -7.16
N LEU A 117 -7.51 24.04 -7.59
CA LEU A 117 -6.60 23.10 -8.24
C LEU A 117 -6.25 23.55 -9.66
N PHE A 118 -7.22 24.05 -10.41
CA PHE A 118 -6.97 24.59 -11.75
C PHE A 118 -6.04 25.81 -11.72
N ASP A 119 -6.20 26.69 -10.71
CA ASP A 119 -5.28 27.80 -10.46
C ASP A 119 -3.87 27.34 -10.10
N LEU A 120 -3.78 26.32 -9.24
CA LEU A 120 -2.51 25.70 -8.87
C LEU A 120 -1.78 25.15 -10.10
N TRP A 121 -2.50 24.46 -11.00
CA TRP A 121 -1.96 23.86 -12.22
C TRP A 121 -1.77 24.86 -13.37
N GLY A 122 -2.21 26.11 -13.18
CA GLY A 122 -2.07 27.17 -14.18
C GLY A 122 -2.92 26.97 -15.43
N LEU A 123 -4.08 26.28 -15.30
CA LEU A 123 -4.97 26.03 -16.42
C LEU A 123 -5.71 27.31 -16.86
N ASN A 124 -5.62 27.64 -18.14
CA ASN A 124 -6.46 28.66 -18.74
C ASN A 124 -7.91 28.17 -18.93
N GLU A 125 -8.82 29.05 -19.36
CA GLU A 125 -10.25 28.74 -19.48
C GLU A 125 -10.52 27.56 -20.44
N LYS A 126 -9.82 27.48 -21.57
CA LYS A 126 -9.94 26.36 -22.52
C LYS A 126 -9.52 25.05 -21.86
N GLU A 127 -8.36 25.03 -21.21
CA GLU A 127 -7.82 23.85 -20.53
C GLU A 127 -8.72 23.40 -19.35
N ARG A 128 -9.34 24.33 -18.63
CA ARG A 128 -10.33 24.00 -17.60
C ARG A 128 -11.56 23.29 -18.18
N ASN A 129 -12.06 23.78 -19.31
CA ASN A 129 -13.18 23.15 -20.01
C ASN A 129 -12.83 21.75 -20.56
N GLU A 130 -11.56 21.51 -20.89
CA GLU A 130 -11.05 20.17 -21.27
C GLU A 130 -10.81 19.25 -20.06
N ALA A 131 -10.43 19.78 -18.90
CA ALA A 131 -10.17 19.03 -17.68
C ALA A 131 -11.45 18.50 -17.01
N ILE A 132 -12.53 19.29 -17.00
CA ILE A 132 -13.78 18.94 -16.31
C ILE A 132 -14.37 17.61 -16.77
N PRO A 133 -14.53 17.31 -18.07
CA PRO A 133 -15.08 16.01 -18.51
C PRO A 133 -14.16 14.83 -18.16
N ILE A 134 -12.85 15.01 -18.13
CA ILE A 134 -11.90 13.97 -17.72
C ILE A 134 -12.11 13.61 -16.23
N LEU A 135 -12.21 14.61 -15.35
CA LEU A 135 -12.47 14.40 -13.93
C LEU A 135 -13.85 13.79 -13.69
N ALA A 136 -14.87 14.23 -14.43
CA ALA A 136 -16.22 13.68 -14.35
C ALA A 136 -16.26 12.22 -14.81
N GLU A 137 -15.60 11.88 -15.91
CA GLU A 137 -15.52 10.49 -16.38
C GLU A 137 -14.87 9.59 -15.33
N LEU A 138 -13.74 10.00 -14.73
CA LEU A 138 -13.07 9.24 -13.66
C LEU A 138 -13.95 9.06 -12.43
N ALA A 139 -14.79 10.04 -12.08
CA ALA A 139 -15.68 9.96 -10.94
C ALA A 139 -16.83 8.95 -11.13
N PHE A 140 -17.26 8.72 -12.38
CA PHE A 140 -18.46 7.95 -12.70
C PHE A 140 -18.21 6.76 -13.66
N LEU A 141 -16.98 6.21 -13.67
CA LEU A 141 -16.65 5.03 -14.48
C LEU A 141 -17.59 3.86 -14.21
N THR A 142 -18.16 3.28 -15.27
CA THR A 142 -18.93 2.04 -15.16
C THR A 142 -18.00 0.83 -15.03
N PRO A 143 -18.49 -0.32 -14.55
CA PRO A 143 -17.70 -1.56 -14.52
C PRO A 143 -17.13 -1.95 -15.90
N GLU A 144 -17.88 -1.72 -16.97
CA GLU A 144 -17.47 -2.01 -18.35
C GLU A 144 -16.34 -1.09 -18.80
N GLN A 145 -16.45 0.21 -18.52
CA GLN A 145 -15.39 1.20 -18.78
C GLN A 145 -14.13 0.86 -17.99
N MET A 146 -14.28 0.55 -16.71
CA MET A 146 -13.17 0.14 -15.84
C MET A 146 -12.45 -1.09 -16.40
N SER A 147 -13.22 -2.12 -16.83
CA SER A 147 -12.64 -3.33 -17.42
C SER A 147 -11.94 -3.08 -18.77
N ALA A 148 -12.43 -2.15 -19.57
CA ALA A 148 -11.75 -1.75 -20.80
C ALA A 148 -10.40 -1.05 -20.53
N MET A 149 -10.30 -0.34 -19.40
CA MET A 149 -9.06 0.32 -18.97
C MET A 149 -7.98 -0.64 -18.45
N ASP A 150 -8.28 -1.94 -18.28
CA ASP A 150 -7.26 -2.97 -17.94
C ASP A 150 -6.23 -3.17 -19.05
N GLU A 151 -6.56 -2.79 -20.29
CA GLU A 151 -5.75 -3.05 -21.50
C GLU A 151 -4.79 -1.91 -21.86
N MET A 152 -4.80 -0.81 -21.11
CA MET A 152 -3.99 0.37 -21.42
C MET A 152 -3.40 0.99 -20.17
N THR A 153 -2.29 1.71 -20.35
CA THR A 153 -1.71 2.52 -19.28
C THR A 153 -2.53 3.77 -19.05
N PHE A 154 -2.40 4.35 -17.86
CA PHE A 154 -3.09 5.59 -17.55
C PHE A 154 -2.54 6.76 -18.37
N ASP A 155 -1.26 6.74 -18.74
CA ASP A 155 -0.65 7.66 -19.69
C ASP A 155 -1.34 7.64 -21.05
N GLU A 156 -1.56 6.44 -21.62
CA GLU A 156 -2.27 6.27 -22.91
C GLU A 156 -3.71 6.78 -22.80
N TRP A 157 -4.42 6.46 -21.70
CA TRP A 157 -5.78 6.92 -21.49
C TRP A 157 -5.86 8.45 -21.43
N LEU A 158 -4.96 9.13 -20.69
CA LEU A 158 -4.91 10.59 -20.60
C LEU A 158 -4.57 11.24 -21.94
N LYS A 159 -3.65 10.66 -22.70
CA LYS A 159 -3.30 11.14 -24.06
C LYS A 159 -4.49 11.05 -25.03
N GLN A 160 -5.26 9.96 -24.98
CA GLN A 160 -6.48 9.83 -25.79
C GLN A 160 -7.54 10.89 -25.46
N LYS A 161 -7.55 11.39 -24.21
CA LYS A 161 -8.46 12.47 -23.77
C LYS A 161 -7.92 13.86 -24.05
N ASN A 162 -6.74 14.01 -24.64
CA ASN A 162 -6.03 15.29 -24.77
C ASN A 162 -5.93 16.05 -23.45
N CYS A 163 -5.54 15.34 -22.39
CA CYS A 163 -5.50 15.85 -21.03
C CYS A 163 -4.61 17.11 -20.94
N PRO A 164 -5.10 18.23 -20.39
CA PRO A 164 -4.30 19.44 -20.18
C PRO A 164 -3.08 19.16 -19.31
N TRP A 165 -1.94 19.81 -19.66
CA TRP A 165 -0.64 19.47 -19.07
C TRP A 165 -0.60 19.55 -17.54
N GLY A 166 -1.17 20.58 -16.93
CA GLY A 166 -1.17 20.71 -15.48
C GLY A 166 -1.95 19.58 -14.78
N LEU A 167 -3.08 19.15 -15.34
CA LEU A 167 -3.84 17.99 -14.87
C LEU A 167 -3.07 16.69 -15.11
N TYR A 168 -2.43 16.53 -16.26
CA TYR A 168 -1.57 15.39 -16.57
C TYR A 168 -0.42 15.28 -15.56
N SER A 169 0.27 16.38 -15.27
CA SER A 169 1.36 16.42 -14.28
C SER A 169 0.87 16.04 -12.86
N PHE A 170 -0.34 16.48 -12.47
CA PHE A 170 -0.96 16.05 -11.23
C PHE A 170 -1.20 14.53 -11.19
N PHE A 171 -1.70 13.94 -12.27
CA PHE A 171 -1.91 12.50 -12.33
C PHE A 171 -0.60 11.70 -12.33
N CYS A 172 0.47 12.21 -12.92
CA CYS A 172 1.80 11.60 -12.82
C CYS A 172 2.27 11.56 -11.36
N MET A 173 2.17 12.69 -10.67
CA MET A 173 2.47 12.79 -9.24
C MET A 173 1.60 11.82 -8.42
N HIS A 174 0.32 11.77 -8.72
CA HIS A 174 -0.63 10.94 -8.00
C HIS A 174 -0.36 9.44 -8.22
N ALA A 175 -0.02 8.99 -9.43
CA ALA A 175 0.35 7.60 -9.70
C ALA A 175 1.61 7.20 -8.91
N ASN A 176 2.64 8.06 -8.89
CA ASN A 176 3.82 7.83 -8.08
C ASN A 176 3.51 7.73 -6.59
N GLY A 177 2.65 8.61 -6.07
CA GLY A 177 2.33 8.66 -4.63
C GLY A 177 1.35 7.60 -4.15
N SER A 178 0.34 7.24 -4.96
CA SER A 178 -0.73 6.34 -4.55
C SER A 178 -0.44 4.87 -4.86
N LEU A 179 0.13 4.59 -6.02
CA LEU A 179 0.41 3.23 -6.49
C LEU A 179 1.89 2.85 -6.40
N ALA A 180 2.77 3.82 -6.20
CA ALA A 180 4.21 3.65 -6.30
C ALA A 180 4.63 3.13 -7.69
N GLU A 181 4.02 3.66 -8.75
CA GLU A 181 4.28 3.24 -10.12
C GLU A 181 4.46 4.45 -11.05
N PRO A 182 5.29 4.34 -12.10
CA PRO A 182 5.35 5.31 -13.18
C PRO A 182 4.02 5.39 -13.95
N ILE A 183 3.65 6.60 -14.38
CA ILE A 183 2.40 6.85 -15.13
C ILE A 183 2.32 6.03 -16.43
N ASP A 184 3.46 5.79 -17.06
CA ASP A 184 3.61 5.06 -18.32
C ASP A 184 3.61 3.53 -18.16
N LEU A 185 3.44 3.04 -16.93
CA LEU A 185 3.27 1.61 -16.62
C LEU A 185 1.94 1.30 -15.95
N VAL A 186 1.47 2.19 -15.06
CA VAL A 186 0.28 1.92 -14.25
C VAL A 186 -0.94 1.65 -15.12
N ALA A 187 -1.68 0.58 -14.81
CA ALA A 187 -2.93 0.27 -15.49
C ALA A 187 -3.97 1.37 -15.26
N ALA A 188 -4.62 1.81 -16.33
CA ALA A 188 -5.60 2.89 -16.25
C ALA A 188 -6.77 2.53 -15.33
N SER A 189 -7.16 1.26 -15.25
CA SER A 189 -8.22 0.78 -14.36
C SER A 189 -7.89 0.94 -12.88
N GLU A 190 -6.64 0.71 -12.45
CA GLU A 190 -6.26 0.86 -11.04
C GLU A 190 -6.24 2.33 -10.63
N GLN A 191 -5.68 3.21 -11.47
CA GLN A 191 -5.70 4.65 -11.21
C GLN A 191 -7.13 5.21 -11.26
N GLY A 192 -7.94 4.74 -12.23
CA GLY A 192 -9.36 5.09 -12.35
C GLY A 192 -10.17 4.69 -11.12
N ALA A 193 -9.96 3.48 -10.60
CA ALA A 193 -10.62 3.00 -9.39
C ALA A 193 -10.30 3.87 -8.16
N ILE A 194 -9.05 4.33 -8.03
CA ILE A 194 -8.64 5.23 -6.95
C ILE A 194 -9.32 6.59 -7.11
N MET A 195 -9.30 7.18 -8.31
CA MET A 195 -9.93 8.47 -8.56
C MET A 195 -11.44 8.42 -8.32
N GLN A 196 -12.11 7.38 -8.79
CA GLN A 196 -13.54 7.17 -8.54
C GLN A 196 -13.82 7.06 -7.03
N HIS A 197 -13.00 6.31 -6.30
CA HIS A 197 -13.17 6.16 -4.86
C HIS A 197 -12.98 7.49 -4.11
N ILE A 198 -11.97 8.28 -4.48
CA ILE A 198 -11.74 9.62 -3.90
C ILE A 198 -12.95 10.52 -4.17
N ALA A 199 -13.46 10.54 -5.40
CA ALA A 199 -14.60 11.36 -5.79
C ALA A 199 -15.90 10.98 -5.06
N THR A 200 -16.12 9.69 -4.80
CA THR A 200 -17.38 9.18 -4.21
C THR A 200 -17.36 9.04 -2.70
N ALA A 201 -16.19 8.82 -2.09
CA ALA A 201 -16.04 8.61 -0.65
C ALA A 201 -15.70 9.88 0.16
N GLY A 202 -15.52 11.02 -0.52
CA GLY A 202 -15.35 12.31 0.15
C GLY A 202 -13.98 12.54 0.78
N GLY A 203 -12.92 12.13 0.12
CA GLY A 203 -11.55 12.37 0.57
C GLY A 203 -10.99 11.28 1.49
N GLY A 204 -9.81 11.53 2.00
CA GLY A 204 -9.07 10.60 2.85
C GLY A 204 -8.83 11.11 4.24
N GLY A 205 -8.11 10.34 5.04
CA GLY A 205 -7.78 10.70 6.41
C GLY A 205 -6.74 9.78 7.01
N TYR A 206 -6.71 9.77 8.34
CA TYR A 206 -5.80 8.98 9.14
C TYR A 206 -6.58 8.21 10.22
N TYR A 207 -5.93 7.35 10.95
CA TYR A 207 -6.58 6.60 12.05
C TYR A 207 -5.99 7.02 13.38
N PHE A 208 -6.84 7.21 14.39
CA PHE A 208 -6.44 7.49 15.76
C PHE A 208 -5.45 6.43 16.25
N GLY A 209 -4.29 6.87 16.76
CA GLY A 209 -3.20 6.01 17.19
C GLY A 209 -2.47 5.26 16.07
N GLY A 210 -2.70 5.61 14.80
CA GLY A 210 -2.04 5.03 13.64
C GLY A 210 -2.59 3.69 13.15
N PHE A 211 -2.02 3.18 12.07
CA PHE A 211 -2.42 1.91 11.46
C PHE A 211 -2.20 0.71 12.38
N GLY A 212 -1.15 0.75 13.22
CA GLY A 212 -0.86 -0.32 14.17
C GLY A 212 -1.99 -0.52 15.17
N ARG A 213 -2.59 0.58 15.70
CA ARG A 213 -3.75 0.49 16.58
C ARG A 213 -4.97 -0.06 15.84
N MET A 214 -5.24 0.44 14.66
CA MET A 214 -6.36 -0.01 13.84
C MET A 214 -6.27 -1.52 13.56
N LEU A 215 -5.12 -2.03 13.13
CA LEU A 215 -4.93 -3.47 12.91
C LEU A 215 -4.92 -4.26 14.22
N GLY A 216 -4.42 -3.68 15.31
CA GLY A 216 -4.45 -4.26 16.66
C GLY A 216 -5.86 -4.53 17.15
N THR A 217 -6.81 -3.63 16.91
CA THR A 217 -8.23 -3.83 17.23
C THR A 217 -8.81 -5.05 16.52
N ILE A 218 -8.49 -5.25 15.24
CA ILE A 218 -8.90 -6.47 14.51
C ILE A 218 -8.21 -7.71 15.08
N ALA A 219 -6.92 -7.61 15.46
CA ALA A 219 -6.21 -8.72 16.08
C ALA A 219 -6.83 -9.13 17.45
N ASP A 220 -7.31 -8.17 18.21
CA ASP A 220 -8.00 -8.45 19.49
C ASP A 220 -9.39 -9.08 19.24
N TYR A 221 -10.10 -8.67 18.18
CA TYR A 221 -11.30 -9.38 17.72
C TYR A 221 -11.00 -10.85 17.41
N ILE A 222 -9.93 -11.12 16.66
CA ILE A 222 -9.51 -12.50 16.33
C ILE A 222 -9.29 -13.32 17.60
N LYS A 223 -8.54 -12.80 18.58
CA LYS A 223 -8.27 -13.48 19.86
C LYS A 223 -9.55 -13.76 20.63
N SER A 224 -10.46 -12.79 20.72
CA SER A 224 -11.74 -12.96 21.43
C SER A 224 -12.70 -13.95 20.76
N HIS A 225 -12.46 -14.27 19.48
CA HIS A 225 -13.23 -15.25 18.70
C HIS A 225 -12.46 -16.57 18.45
N GLY A 226 -11.48 -16.88 19.31
CA GLY A 226 -10.80 -18.18 19.31
C GLY A 226 -9.66 -18.33 18.32
N GLY A 227 -9.27 -17.25 17.64
CA GLY A 227 -8.05 -17.24 16.80
C GLY A 227 -6.79 -17.14 17.65
N GLU A 228 -5.71 -17.72 17.17
CA GLU A 228 -4.43 -17.78 17.88
C GLU A 228 -3.32 -17.14 17.04
N PHE A 229 -2.41 -16.42 17.72
CA PHE A 229 -1.23 -15.82 17.09
C PHE A 229 0.04 -16.52 17.56
N LEU A 230 0.90 -16.89 16.64
CA LEU A 230 2.25 -17.39 16.86
C LEU A 230 3.25 -16.40 16.25
N MET A 231 3.49 -15.30 16.96
CA MET A 231 4.40 -14.25 16.54
C MET A 231 5.87 -14.60 16.83
N GLY A 232 6.82 -13.89 16.17
CA GLY A 232 8.25 -14.18 16.26
C GLY A 232 8.58 -15.59 15.78
N THR A 233 7.87 -16.07 14.78
CA THR A 233 7.98 -17.43 14.26
C THR A 233 7.99 -17.41 12.74
N ARG A 234 9.11 -17.79 12.14
CA ARG A 234 9.22 -17.88 10.68
C ARG A 234 8.64 -19.21 10.20
N VAL A 235 7.75 -19.11 9.21
CA VAL A 235 7.37 -20.28 8.41
C VAL A 235 8.50 -20.57 7.42
N GLU A 236 8.99 -21.78 7.44
CA GLU A 236 10.10 -22.24 6.58
C GLU A 236 9.58 -23.00 5.36
N LYS A 237 8.45 -23.71 5.53
CA LYS A 237 7.84 -24.49 4.46
C LYS A 237 6.33 -24.62 4.63
N ILE A 238 5.60 -24.59 3.52
CA ILE A 238 4.23 -25.08 3.40
C ILE A 238 4.29 -26.52 2.95
N LYS A 239 3.79 -27.45 3.78
CA LYS A 239 3.84 -28.89 3.49
C LYS A 239 2.77 -29.27 2.48
N VAL A 240 3.18 -29.92 1.40
CA VAL A 240 2.31 -30.41 0.33
C VAL A 240 2.50 -31.92 0.17
N SER A 241 1.42 -32.64 -0.04
CA SER A 241 1.43 -34.06 -0.37
C SER A 241 0.30 -34.38 -1.35
N ASN A 242 0.65 -35.02 -2.47
CA ASN A 242 -0.30 -35.37 -3.54
C ASN A 242 -1.12 -34.17 -4.02
N GLY A 243 -0.48 -33.02 -4.25
CA GLY A 243 -1.09 -31.77 -4.70
C GLY A 243 -2.03 -31.09 -3.68
N ARG A 244 -1.93 -31.45 -2.37
CA ARG A 244 -2.76 -30.91 -1.29
C ARG A 244 -1.92 -30.40 -0.14
N VAL A 245 -2.34 -29.30 0.45
CA VAL A 245 -1.72 -28.79 1.69
C VAL A 245 -1.95 -29.77 2.83
N THR A 246 -0.94 -29.98 3.67
CA THR A 246 -1.01 -30.79 4.90
C THR A 246 -0.62 -30.02 6.15
N GLY A 247 -0.07 -28.81 6.02
CA GLY A 247 0.33 -27.95 7.14
C GLY A 247 1.52 -27.08 6.81
N ILE A 248 2.21 -26.62 7.83
CA ILE A 248 3.42 -25.80 7.74
C ILE A 248 4.54 -26.35 8.65
N SER A 249 5.80 -26.08 8.26
CA SER A 249 6.98 -26.19 9.13
C SER A 249 7.46 -24.80 9.51
N THR A 250 7.83 -24.61 10.77
CA THR A 250 8.26 -23.32 11.31
C THR A 250 9.49 -23.47 12.19
N THR A 251 10.14 -22.35 12.51
CA THR A 251 11.26 -22.30 13.47
C THR A 251 10.89 -22.79 14.90
N LYS A 252 9.62 -22.99 15.20
CA LYS A 252 9.10 -23.48 16.50
C LYS A 252 8.38 -24.84 16.41
N GLY A 253 8.51 -25.54 15.29
CA GLY A 253 7.90 -26.85 15.05
C GLY A 253 6.83 -26.82 13.97
N ASP A 254 6.18 -27.94 13.79
CA ASP A 254 5.21 -28.21 12.74
C ASP A 254 3.78 -28.01 13.21
N PHE A 255 2.93 -27.54 12.30
CA PHE A 255 1.49 -27.41 12.53
C PHE A 255 0.71 -27.99 11.36
N ASP A 256 -0.32 -28.77 11.66
CA ASP A 256 -1.12 -29.47 10.66
C ASP A 256 -2.41 -28.71 10.37
N SER A 257 -2.69 -28.53 9.09
CA SER A 257 -3.98 -28.06 8.56
C SER A 257 -4.09 -28.46 7.09
N ASN A 258 -5.32 -28.70 6.67
CA ASN A 258 -5.61 -28.96 5.27
C ASN A 258 -5.88 -27.67 4.45
N ILE A 259 -5.83 -26.53 5.11
CA ILE A 259 -6.02 -25.23 4.48
C ILE A 259 -4.94 -24.26 5.00
N VAL A 260 -4.17 -23.70 4.10
CA VAL A 260 -3.20 -22.66 4.38
C VAL A 260 -3.51 -21.44 3.52
N VAL A 261 -3.51 -20.27 4.13
CA VAL A 261 -3.64 -18.97 3.46
C VAL A 261 -2.32 -18.24 3.61
N SER A 262 -1.74 -17.77 2.53
CA SER A 262 -0.48 -17.01 2.56
C SER A 262 -0.70 -15.52 2.27
N ASP A 263 -0.20 -14.67 3.15
CA ASP A 263 -0.15 -13.19 3.08
C ASP A 263 1.30 -12.67 2.96
N VAL A 264 2.25 -13.53 2.58
CA VAL A 264 3.67 -13.14 2.45
C VAL A 264 4.08 -12.80 1.03
N GLY A 265 3.11 -12.70 0.13
CA GLY A 265 3.28 -12.44 -1.30
C GLY A 265 3.32 -13.71 -2.13
N ILE A 266 2.90 -13.59 -3.39
CA ILE A 266 2.75 -14.76 -4.27
C ILE A 266 4.10 -15.38 -4.64
N GLN A 267 5.10 -14.57 -5.00
CA GLN A 267 6.44 -15.07 -5.37
C GLN A 267 7.17 -15.71 -4.18
N PRO A 268 7.28 -15.10 -2.99
CA PRO A 268 7.84 -15.78 -1.82
C PRO A 268 7.10 -17.06 -1.46
N THR A 269 5.78 -17.11 -1.60
CA THR A 269 5.01 -18.31 -1.32
C THR A 269 5.36 -19.44 -2.27
N MET A 270 5.35 -19.19 -3.58
CA MET A 270 5.50 -20.22 -4.60
C MET A 270 6.97 -20.62 -4.87
N LEU A 271 7.90 -19.66 -4.75
CA LEU A 271 9.30 -19.88 -5.10
C LEU A 271 10.19 -20.22 -3.90
N LYS A 272 9.70 -20.03 -2.66
CA LYS A 272 10.50 -20.28 -1.46
C LYS A 272 9.86 -21.22 -0.46
N LEU A 273 8.55 -21.06 -0.19
CA LEU A 273 7.87 -21.84 0.86
C LEU A 273 7.36 -23.20 0.36
N ILE A 274 7.38 -23.46 -0.93
CA ILE A 274 6.89 -24.71 -1.54
C ILE A 274 7.95 -25.24 -2.50
N ASP A 275 8.09 -26.57 -2.54
CA ASP A 275 9.01 -27.20 -3.50
C ASP A 275 8.52 -26.98 -4.94
N GLU A 276 9.38 -26.55 -5.85
CA GLU A 276 9.03 -26.27 -7.25
C GLU A 276 8.41 -27.47 -7.98
N LYS A 277 8.78 -28.70 -7.58
CA LYS A 277 8.21 -29.94 -8.14
C LYS A 277 6.70 -30.12 -7.95
N GLU A 278 6.10 -29.35 -7.06
CA GLU A 278 4.65 -29.36 -6.80
C GLU A 278 3.85 -28.55 -7.83
N PHE A 279 4.55 -27.88 -8.77
CA PHE A 279 3.95 -27.02 -9.78
C PHE A 279 4.38 -27.41 -11.21
N ASP A 280 3.52 -27.13 -12.17
CA ASP A 280 3.89 -27.17 -13.57
C ASP A 280 4.87 -26.04 -13.90
N ARG A 281 5.78 -26.31 -14.85
CA ARG A 281 6.81 -25.34 -15.28
C ARG A 281 6.19 -24.03 -15.81
N SER A 282 5.06 -24.11 -16.51
CA SER A 282 4.34 -22.95 -17.03
C SER A 282 3.86 -22.04 -15.91
N TYR A 283 3.33 -22.61 -14.82
CA TYR A 283 2.89 -21.84 -13.67
C TYR A 283 4.08 -21.19 -12.94
N LEU A 284 5.19 -21.90 -12.77
CA LEU A 284 6.39 -21.31 -12.15
C LEU A 284 6.97 -20.17 -12.98
N ASN A 285 6.98 -20.30 -14.32
CA ASN A 285 7.42 -19.22 -15.19
C ASN A 285 6.50 -18.01 -15.05
N TYR A 286 5.17 -18.20 -15.09
CA TYR A 286 4.22 -17.12 -14.82
C TYR A 286 4.50 -16.40 -13.49
N ILE A 287 4.77 -17.14 -12.40
CA ILE A 287 5.09 -16.55 -11.11
C ILE A 287 6.43 -15.78 -11.13
N ARG A 288 7.44 -16.30 -11.82
CA ARG A 288 8.75 -15.62 -11.96
C ARG A 288 8.66 -14.35 -12.80
N ASP A 289 7.80 -14.35 -13.81
CA ASP A 289 7.61 -13.25 -14.75
C ASP A 289 6.76 -12.10 -14.17
N LEU A 290 6.12 -12.29 -13.01
CA LEU A 290 5.41 -11.21 -12.33
C LEU A 290 6.38 -10.07 -11.97
N VAL A 291 6.08 -8.88 -12.48
CA VAL A 291 6.88 -7.67 -12.25
C VAL A 291 6.61 -7.15 -10.83
N PRO A 292 7.64 -6.88 -10.03
CA PRO A 292 7.47 -6.29 -8.71
C PRO A 292 7.00 -4.84 -8.83
N GLY A 293 6.16 -4.40 -7.89
CA GLY A 293 5.85 -2.98 -7.70
C GLY A 293 7.09 -2.21 -7.22
N TRP A 294 7.04 -0.91 -7.30
CA TRP A 294 8.14 -0.07 -6.85
C TRP A 294 8.08 0.17 -5.34
N ALA A 295 9.11 0.80 -4.83
CA ALA A 295 9.26 1.09 -3.41
C ALA A 295 9.08 2.57 -3.11
N PHE A 296 8.97 2.87 -1.82
CA PHE A 296 9.26 4.18 -1.27
C PHE A 296 10.53 4.12 -0.44
N THR A 297 11.32 5.19 -0.51
CA THR A 297 12.20 5.55 0.59
C THR A 297 11.51 6.61 1.44
N ALA A 298 11.63 6.48 2.75
CA ALA A 298 10.93 7.35 3.70
C ALA A 298 11.90 7.90 4.74
N VAL A 299 11.72 9.16 5.10
CA VAL A 299 12.47 9.84 6.16
C VAL A 299 11.48 10.34 7.21
N ARG A 300 11.75 10.01 8.46
CA ARG A 300 11.04 10.55 9.61
C ARG A 300 11.89 11.65 10.23
N TYR A 301 11.28 12.81 10.38
CA TYR A 301 11.87 13.99 10.97
C TYR A 301 11.21 14.26 12.32
N PHE A 302 11.99 14.25 13.38
CA PHE A 302 11.53 14.56 14.73
C PHE A 302 11.88 16.01 15.03
N LEU A 303 10.85 16.84 15.21
CA LEU A 303 10.97 18.28 15.36
C LEU A 303 10.73 18.69 16.80
N ASN A 304 11.57 19.59 17.32
CA ASN A 304 11.44 20.15 18.67
C ASN A 304 10.36 21.23 18.80
N LYS A 305 9.74 21.63 17.69
CA LYS A 305 8.61 22.56 17.62
C LYS A 305 7.71 22.24 16.43
N LYS A 306 6.48 22.75 16.42
CA LYS A 306 5.57 22.63 15.29
C LYS A 306 5.97 23.59 14.18
N VAL A 307 6.32 23.08 13.01
CA VAL A 307 6.70 23.86 11.81
C VAL A 307 5.64 23.71 10.73
N VAL A 308 5.08 22.51 10.58
CA VAL A 308 4.09 22.18 9.55
C VAL A 308 2.69 22.34 10.13
N LYS A 309 1.84 23.12 9.48
CA LYS A 309 0.45 23.36 9.91
C LYS A 309 -0.51 22.35 9.31
N GLU A 310 -0.24 21.93 8.10
CA GLU A 310 -1.09 21.01 7.32
C GLU A 310 -0.94 19.58 7.86
N GLN A 311 -1.95 18.77 7.63
CA GLN A 311 -1.94 17.35 7.97
C GLN A 311 -1.12 16.53 6.96
N MET A 312 -1.07 17.02 5.72
CA MET A 312 -0.40 16.36 4.61
C MET A 312 0.12 17.39 3.61
N ALA A 313 1.19 17.04 2.89
CA ALA A 313 1.63 17.81 1.72
C ALA A 313 2.11 16.91 0.59
N MET A 314 2.01 17.44 -0.62
CA MET A 314 2.59 16.89 -1.84
C MET A 314 3.36 17.98 -2.57
N CYS A 315 4.57 17.66 -3.04
CA CYS A 315 5.41 18.60 -3.78
C CYS A 315 5.97 17.94 -5.02
N TRP A 316 5.80 18.57 -6.19
CA TRP A 316 6.33 18.05 -7.45
C TRP A 316 6.61 19.16 -8.46
N ALA A 317 7.41 18.83 -9.47
CA ALA A 317 7.60 19.64 -10.66
C ALA A 317 7.44 18.75 -11.91
N ASP A 318 7.29 19.36 -13.07
CA ASP A 318 7.04 18.65 -14.35
C ASP A 318 8.11 17.62 -14.76
N TYR A 319 9.24 17.60 -14.11
CA TYR A 319 10.36 16.69 -14.40
C TYR A 319 10.78 15.87 -13.17
N THR A 320 10.04 15.94 -12.06
CA THR A 320 10.37 15.17 -10.84
C THR A 320 9.58 13.89 -10.68
N TRP A 321 8.42 13.74 -11.35
CA TRP A 321 7.68 12.49 -11.32
C TRP A 321 8.37 11.40 -12.13
N MET A 322 8.40 10.21 -11.58
CA MET A 322 9.08 9.07 -12.14
C MET A 322 8.31 8.51 -13.33
N THR A 323 8.99 8.43 -14.48
CA THR A 323 8.62 7.64 -15.66
C THR A 323 9.65 6.53 -15.82
N MET A 324 9.39 5.56 -16.67
CA MET A 324 10.39 4.53 -16.99
C MET A 324 11.67 5.11 -17.60
N ASP A 325 11.56 6.17 -18.40
CA ASP A 325 12.74 6.85 -18.94
C ASP A 325 13.59 7.48 -17.84
N LEU A 326 12.96 8.24 -16.93
CA LEU A 326 13.69 8.86 -15.81
C LEU A 326 14.29 7.79 -14.89
N TYR A 327 13.53 6.74 -14.56
CA TYR A 327 14.03 5.62 -13.77
C TYR A 327 15.29 5.00 -14.35
N ASN A 328 15.26 4.66 -15.64
CA ASN A 328 16.40 4.05 -16.31
C ASN A 328 17.62 4.98 -16.31
N LYS A 329 17.42 6.29 -16.48
CA LYS A 329 18.49 7.31 -16.36
C LYS A 329 19.07 7.38 -14.94
N VAL A 330 18.22 7.40 -13.91
CA VAL A 330 18.67 7.39 -12.51
C VAL A 330 19.42 6.12 -12.18
N LYS A 331 18.92 4.97 -12.61
CA LYS A 331 19.59 3.67 -12.46
C LYS A 331 20.93 3.62 -13.21
N ALA A 332 21.05 4.33 -14.32
CA ALA A 332 22.31 4.50 -15.06
C ALA A 332 23.26 5.54 -14.44
N GLY A 333 22.88 6.16 -13.31
CA GLY A 333 23.72 7.09 -12.57
C GLY A 333 23.41 8.58 -12.77
N GLN A 334 22.32 8.93 -13.48
CA GLN A 334 21.89 10.32 -13.57
C GLN A 334 21.52 10.82 -12.18
N LYS A 335 22.07 11.96 -11.78
CA LYS A 335 21.71 12.64 -10.52
C LYS A 335 20.49 13.52 -10.77
N LEU A 336 19.58 13.51 -9.81
CA LEU A 336 18.45 14.43 -9.74
C LEU A 336 18.87 15.71 -9.00
N GLU A 337 18.30 16.82 -9.35
CA GLU A 337 18.50 18.11 -8.65
C GLU A 337 17.37 18.41 -7.67
N GLU A 338 16.18 17.91 -7.96
CA GLU A 338 14.96 18.05 -7.17
C GLU A 338 14.22 16.72 -7.13
N GLU A 339 13.33 16.59 -6.18
CA GLU A 339 12.58 15.35 -5.92
C GLU A 339 11.10 15.65 -5.77
N ILE A 340 10.27 14.72 -6.23
CA ILE A 340 8.89 14.64 -5.79
C ILE A 340 8.87 14.13 -4.36
N PHE A 341 8.00 14.67 -3.50
CA PHE A 341 7.79 14.10 -2.17
C PHE A 341 6.34 14.18 -1.71
N PHE A 342 6.04 13.27 -0.85
CA PHE A 342 4.79 13.20 -0.11
C PHE A 342 5.11 13.15 1.36
N PHE A 343 4.36 13.83 2.20
CA PHE A 343 4.46 13.61 3.62
C PHE A 343 3.12 13.63 4.35
N THR A 344 3.10 13.01 5.51
CA THR A 344 2.03 13.11 6.49
C THR A 344 2.59 13.53 7.84
N VAL A 345 1.75 14.20 8.62
CA VAL A 345 2.08 14.66 9.98
C VAL A 345 1.08 14.03 10.95
N PRO A 346 1.38 12.82 11.49
CA PRO A 346 0.45 12.09 12.35
C PRO A 346 -0.10 12.91 13.52
N SER A 347 0.75 13.73 14.16
CA SER A 347 0.37 14.58 15.28
C SER A 347 -0.58 15.75 14.92
N ASN A 348 -0.75 16.05 13.64
CA ASN A 348 -1.73 17.04 13.17
C ASN A 348 -3.13 16.41 12.99
N TYR A 349 -3.21 15.08 12.97
CA TYR A 349 -4.47 14.34 13.05
C TYR A 349 -4.79 13.97 14.50
N ASP A 350 -3.84 13.42 15.21
CA ASP A 350 -3.97 12.92 16.58
C ASP A 350 -2.83 13.45 17.44
N SER A 351 -3.12 14.38 18.33
CA SER A 351 -2.12 15.03 19.18
C SER A 351 -1.35 14.05 20.08
N SER A 352 -1.89 12.86 20.34
CA SER A 352 -1.21 11.83 21.14
C SER A 352 -0.05 11.15 20.39
N MET A 353 0.14 11.45 19.10
CA MET A 353 1.19 10.87 18.26
C MET A 353 2.56 11.58 18.42
N ALA A 354 2.65 12.68 19.16
CA ALA A 354 3.92 13.35 19.47
C ALA A 354 3.87 13.96 20.87
N PRO A 355 5.03 14.20 21.52
CA PRO A 355 5.10 14.98 22.73
C PRO A 355 4.55 16.40 22.52
N GLU A 356 4.04 17.01 23.60
CA GLU A 356 3.46 18.36 23.54
C GLU A 356 4.43 19.39 22.94
N GLY A 357 3.92 20.18 22.00
CA GLY A 357 4.73 21.21 21.30
C GLY A 357 5.67 20.68 20.22
N GLN A 358 5.86 19.37 20.12
CA GLN A 358 6.75 18.71 19.16
C GLN A 358 5.96 18.14 17.96
N GLN A 359 6.67 17.65 16.95
CA GLN A 359 6.06 17.16 15.73
C GLN A 359 6.92 16.06 15.09
N CYS A 360 6.28 15.04 14.51
CA CYS A 360 6.92 14.08 13.62
C CYS A 360 6.37 14.24 12.22
N VAL A 361 7.24 14.42 11.23
CA VAL A 361 6.87 14.45 9.81
C VAL A 361 7.45 13.21 9.14
N ILE A 362 6.60 12.48 8.41
CA ILE A 362 7.00 11.29 7.68
C ILE A 362 6.91 11.62 6.20
N ALA A 363 8.05 11.84 5.57
CA ALA A 363 8.13 12.11 4.14
C ALA A 363 8.67 10.91 3.37
N GLY A 364 8.27 10.78 2.11
CA GLY A 364 8.77 9.74 1.24
C GLY A 364 8.71 10.13 -0.23
N THR A 365 9.45 9.39 -1.03
CA THR A 365 9.44 9.45 -2.48
C THR A 365 9.55 8.05 -3.07
N ILE A 366 9.14 7.92 -4.32
CA ILE A 366 9.21 6.67 -5.08
C ILE A 366 10.66 6.32 -5.42
N CYS A 367 11.01 5.04 -5.36
CA CYS A 367 12.34 4.55 -5.70
C CYS A 367 12.30 3.08 -6.18
N SER A 368 13.46 2.55 -6.59
CA SER A 368 13.63 1.15 -6.96
C SER A 368 13.24 0.21 -5.80
N PRO A 369 12.59 -0.95 -6.07
CA PRO A 369 12.32 -1.96 -5.06
C PRO A 369 13.55 -2.80 -4.68
N ASP A 370 14.67 -2.62 -5.34
CA ASP A 370 15.91 -3.35 -5.06
C ASP A 370 16.49 -2.92 -3.71
N PRO A 371 16.61 -3.84 -2.71
CA PRO A 371 17.24 -3.54 -1.43
C PRO A 371 18.71 -3.06 -1.53
N LYS A 372 19.34 -3.24 -2.68
CA LYS A 372 20.73 -2.85 -2.94
C LYS A 372 20.86 -1.63 -3.85
N ALA A 373 19.77 -0.97 -4.17
CA ALA A 373 19.75 0.20 -5.06
C ALA A 373 20.64 1.33 -4.51
N PRO A 374 21.64 1.80 -5.25
CA PRO A 374 22.61 2.79 -4.76
C PRO A 374 22.02 4.21 -4.69
N GLU A 375 20.96 4.49 -5.44
CA GLU A 375 20.32 5.81 -5.54
C GLU A 375 19.52 6.21 -4.29
N ILE A 376 19.21 5.30 -3.38
CA ILE A 376 18.37 5.55 -2.19
C ILE A 376 18.89 6.71 -1.35
N LYS A 377 20.22 6.79 -1.19
CA LYS A 377 20.83 7.91 -0.44
C LYS A 377 20.56 9.27 -1.12
N MET A 378 20.66 9.33 -2.45
CA MET A 378 20.39 10.55 -3.22
C MET A 378 18.94 11.01 -2.99
N HIS A 379 17.97 10.10 -3.08
CA HIS A 379 16.57 10.42 -2.83
C HIS A 379 16.34 10.98 -1.42
N ASN A 380 16.96 10.38 -0.40
CA ASN A 380 16.84 10.84 0.98
C ASN A 380 17.47 12.24 1.20
N ASP A 381 18.62 12.51 0.58
CA ASP A 381 19.29 13.83 0.68
C ASP A 381 18.48 14.91 -0.07
N LEU A 382 17.79 14.55 -1.15
CA LEU A 382 16.90 15.45 -1.88
C LEU A 382 15.60 15.73 -1.11
N LEU A 383 15.05 14.76 -0.37
CA LEU A 383 13.91 15.00 0.53
C LEU A 383 14.22 16.11 1.54
N ASP A 384 15.38 16.06 2.20
CA ASP A 384 15.80 17.09 3.15
C ASP A 384 15.84 18.49 2.50
N LYS A 385 16.45 18.56 1.31
CA LYS A 385 16.57 19.82 0.54
C LYS A 385 15.21 20.35 0.10
N MET A 386 14.33 19.47 -0.37
CA MET A 386 13.02 19.89 -0.88
C MET A 386 12.08 20.32 0.22
N ILE A 387 12.09 19.62 1.37
CA ILE A 387 11.26 20.00 2.53
C ILE A 387 11.69 21.36 3.07
N GLU A 388 13.00 21.60 3.24
CA GLU A 388 13.52 22.91 3.65
C GLU A 388 13.13 24.02 2.66
N LYS A 389 13.13 23.73 1.35
CA LYS A 389 12.73 24.68 0.31
C LYS A 389 11.25 25.10 0.44
N ILE A 390 10.37 24.17 0.79
CA ILE A 390 8.91 24.41 0.92
C ILE A 390 8.53 24.92 2.33
N TYR A 391 9.30 24.53 3.35
CA TYR A 391 9.10 24.92 4.75
C TYR A 391 10.41 25.47 5.33
N PRO A 392 10.78 26.72 5.05
CA PRO A 392 12.03 27.32 5.55
C PRO A 392 12.16 27.24 7.09
N GLY A 393 13.31 26.78 7.56
CA GLY A 393 13.59 26.56 8.99
C GLY A 393 13.10 25.20 9.50
N PHE A 394 12.68 24.30 8.62
CA PHE A 394 12.26 22.95 8.97
C PHE A 394 13.44 22.13 9.53
N MET A 395 14.59 22.18 8.86
CA MET A 395 15.78 21.44 9.29
C MET A 395 16.39 21.99 10.58
N ASP A 396 16.27 23.30 10.84
CA ASP A 396 16.66 23.90 12.13
C ASP A 396 15.82 23.38 13.31
N ALA A 397 14.58 23.00 13.06
CA ALA A 397 13.70 22.40 14.07
C ALA A 397 13.91 20.88 14.22
N CYS A 398 14.60 20.24 13.29
CA CYS A 398 14.81 18.80 13.27
C CYS A 398 15.97 18.39 14.15
N PHE A 399 15.69 17.75 15.28
CA PHE A 399 16.73 17.26 16.19
C PHE A 399 17.15 15.80 15.93
N GLU A 400 16.34 15.05 15.18
CA GLU A 400 16.66 13.68 14.80
C GLU A 400 15.98 13.33 13.46
N ARG A 401 16.68 12.55 12.66
CA ARG A 401 16.27 12.10 11.34
C ARG A 401 16.51 10.60 11.20
N GLN A 402 15.50 9.86 10.75
CA GLN A 402 15.61 8.42 10.53
C GLN A 402 15.12 8.09 9.12
N ALA A 403 15.97 7.49 8.29
CA ALA A 403 15.60 7.03 6.96
C ALA A 403 15.34 5.51 6.96
N THR A 404 14.37 5.09 6.17
CA THR A 404 14.14 3.69 5.80
C THR A 404 13.91 3.58 4.30
N GLY A 405 14.33 2.48 3.73
CA GLY A 405 14.15 2.21 2.32
C GLY A 405 13.91 0.72 2.04
N PRO A 406 14.05 0.31 0.80
CA PRO A 406 13.82 -1.07 0.37
C PRO A 406 14.57 -2.13 1.17
N ALA A 407 15.77 -1.82 1.66
CA ALA A 407 16.59 -2.75 2.44
C ALA A 407 15.96 -3.08 3.80
N GLU A 408 15.48 -2.07 4.53
CA GLU A 408 14.81 -2.23 5.82
C GLU A 408 13.44 -2.92 5.64
N ILE A 409 12.69 -2.53 4.62
CA ILE A 409 11.40 -3.12 4.27
C ILE A 409 11.55 -4.60 3.95
N SER A 410 12.54 -4.98 3.15
CA SER A 410 12.79 -6.38 2.80
C SER A 410 13.07 -7.24 4.03
N LYS A 411 13.87 -6.74 4.99
CA LYS A 411 14.11 -7.46 6.25
C LYS A 411 12.85 -7.65 7.08
N ALA A 412 12.05 -6.59 7.19
CA ALA A 412 10.88 -6.58 8.07
C ALA A 412 9.69 -7.36 7.48
N THR A 413 9.54 -7.42 6.17
CA THR A 413 8.30 -7.89 5.56
C THR A 413 8.51 -9.00 4.53
N ARG A 414 8.59 -8.63 3.25
CA ARG A 414 8.64 -9.54 2.13
C ARG A 414 10.06 -10.08 1.92
N ASP A 415 10.21 -11.39 1.86
CA ASP A 415 11.49 -11.97 1.52
C ASP A 415 11.80 -11.72 0.04
N SER A 416 13.02 -11.26 -0.27
CA SER A 416 13.51 -11.18 -1.64
C SER A 416 13.80 -12.59 -2.16
N VAL A 417 13.14 -12.98 -3.24
CA VAL A 417 13.27 -14.32 -3.85
C VAL A 417 13.83 -14.27 -5.26
N LEU A 418 13.77 -13.11 -5.91
CA LEU A 418 14.35 -12.84 -7.22
C LEU A 418 15.22 -11.57 -7.14
N PRO A 419 16.22 -11.42 -8.03
CA PRO A 419 17.06 -10.23 -8.05
C PRO A 419 16.27 -8.94 -8.28
N GLY A 420 16.69 -7.85 -7.65
CA GLY A 420 16.12 -6.52 -7.86
C GLY A 420 14.76 -6.27 -7.21
N GLN A 421 14.31 -7.15 -6.29
CA GLN A 421 13.02 -7.03 -5.61
C GLN A 421 13.11 -7.43 -4.13
N GLY A 422 12.03 -7.21 -3.40
CA GLY A 422 11.89 -7.51 -1.97
C GLY A 422 11.60 -6.27 -1.13
N GLY A 423 11.86 -5.06 -1.66
CA GLY A 423 11.56 -3.81 -0.99
C GLY A 423 10.27 -3.12 -1.47
N GLU A 424 9.42 -3.80 -2.23
CA GLU A 424 8.19 -3.23 -2.80
C GLU A 424 7.29 -2.61 -1.75
N CYS A 425 6.75 -1.43 -2.05
CA CYS A 425 5.76 -0.77 -1.19
C CYS A 425 4.46 -1.58 -1.13
N VAL A 426 3.94 -1.99 -2.27
CA VAL A 426 2.66 -2.70 -2.37
C VAL A 426 2.86 -4.21 -2.48
N GLY A 427 3.46 -4.69 -3.53
CA GLY A 427 3.61 -6.10 -3.86
C GLY A 427 3.99 -6.26 -5.34
N VAL A 428 3.25 -7.07 -6.11
CA VAL A 428 3.39 -7.05 -7.57
C VAL A 428 2.89 -5.74 -8.14
N ALA A 429 3.52 -5.27 -9.21
CA ALA A 429 3.22 -4.00 -9.87
C ALA A 429 1.77 -3.94 -10.35
N GLN A 430 1.18 -2.77 -10.23
CA GLN A 430 -0.20 -2.51 -10.68
C GLN A 430 -0.20 -1.98 -12.12
N ILE A 431 0.36 -2.78 -13.00
CA ILE A 431 0.59 -2.48 -14.42
C ILE A 431 -0.37 -3.27 -15.31
N VAL A 432 -0.45 -2.87 -16.58
CA VAL A 432 -1.18 -3.62 -17.62
C VAL A 432 -0.72 -5.08 -17.65
N GLY A 433 -1.68 -6.00 -17.69
CA GLY A 433 -1.41 -7.44 -17.64
C GLY A 433 -1.26 -8.05 -16.24
N GLN A 434 -1.25 -7.24 -15.17
CA GLN A 434 -1.21 -7.71 -13.78
C GLN A 434 -2.34 -7.16 -12.91
N CYS A 435 -3.26 -6.38 -13.47
CA CYS A 435 -4.38 -5.73 -12.79
C CYS A 435 -5.72 -6.19 -13.32
N GLY A 436 -6.79 -5.77 -12.67
CA GLY A 436 -8.16 -6.05 -13.05
C GLY A 436 -8.39 -7.54 -13.27
N LYS A 437 -8.83 -7.91 -14.46
CA LYS A 437 -9.06 -9.31 -14.85
C LYS A 437 -7.79 -10.16 -14.94
N TYR A 438 -6.62 -9.54 -15.05
CA TYR A 438 -5.31 -10.20 -15.10
C TYR A 438 -4.64 -10.35 -13.74
N LYS A 439 -5.25 -9.80 -12.69
CA LYS A 439 -4.68 -9.89 -11.35
C LYS A 439 -4.53 -11.35 -10.91
N PRO A 440 -3.40 -11.73 -10.27
CA PRO A 440 -3.20 -13.09 -9.79
C PRO A 440 -4.39 -13.58 -8.95
N LYS A 441 -4.81 -14.81 -9.21
CA LYS A 441 -5.95 -15.43 -8.52
C LYS A 441 -5.59 -15.75 -7.07
N GLN A 442 -6.56 -15.67 -6.18
CA GLN A 442 -6.41 -16.09 -4.79
C GLN A 442 -6.34 -17.63 -4.61
N THR A 443 -6.82 -18.38 -5.59
CA THR A 443 -6.71 -19.84 -5.63
C THR A 443 -5.45 -20.25 -6.37
N THR A 444 -4.87 -21.38 -5.96
CA THR A 444 -3.62 -21.91 -6.53
C THR A 444 -3.85 -23.30 -7.12
N PRO A 445 -2.91 -23.86 -7.91
CA PRO A 445 -2.96 -25.25 -8.35
C PRO A 445 -2.93 -26.27 -7.19
N ILE A 446 -2.44 -25.87 -6.00
CA ILE A 446 -2.37 -26.74 -4.83
C ILE A 446 -3.69 -26.67 -4.06
N ASN A 447 -4.35 -27.80 -3.91
CA ASN A 447 -5.63 -27.87 -3.19
C ASN A 447 -5.47 -27.49 -1.72
N GLY A 448 -6.26 -26.53 -1.25
CA GLY A 448 -6.23 -26.00 0.12
C GLY A 448 -5.20 -24.88 0.33
N LEU A 449 -4.48 -24.43 -0.70
CA LEU A 449 -3.62 -23.26 -0.64
C LEU A 449 -4.29 -22.04 -1.27
N PHE A 450 -4.31 -20.94 -0.52
CA PHE A 450 -4.87 -19.66 -0.95
C PHE A 450 -3.87 -18.53 -0.74
N ILE A 451 -3.94 -17.49 -1.59
CA ILE A 451 -3.13 -16.28 -1.51
C ILE A 451 -4.05 -15.11 -1.17
N VAL A 452 -3.65 -14.31 -0.19
CA VAL A 452 -4.27 -13.02 0.14
C VAL A 452 -3.18 -11.93 0.20
N GLY A 453 -3.58 -10.70 0.37
CA GLY A 453 -2.66 -9.58 0.40
C GLY A 453 -2.69 -8.78 -0.90
N ALA A 454 -1.72 -7.88 -1.08
CA ALA A 454 -1.69 -6.97 -2.21
C ALA A 454 -1.52 -7.65 -3.57
N ASP A 455 -0.89 -8.84 -3.60
CA ASP A 455 -0.57 -9.55 -4.84
C ASP A 455 -1.78 -10.21 -5.51
N ALA A 456 -2.87 -10.47 -4.80
CA ALA A 456 -3.98 -11.25 -5.34
C ALA A 456 -5.36 -10.75 -4.87
N GLY A 457 -6.33 -10.69 -5.77
CA GLY A 457 -7.76 -10.55 -5.49
C GLY A 457 -8.27 -9.19 -4.98
N GLY A 458 -7.41 -8.29 -4.55
CA GLY A 458 -7.78 -6.94 -4.12
C GLY A 458 -7.62 -5.90 -5.24
N VAL A 459 -8.26 -4.74 -5.08
CA VAL A 459 -8.15 -3.57 -5.97
C VAL A 459 -7.87 -2.33 -5.11
N GLY A 460 -7.18 -1.35 -5.67
CA GLY A 460 -6.91 -0.06 -5.03
C GLY A 460 -5.52 0.01 -4.36
N MET A 461 -5.38 0.83 -3.31
CA MET A 461 -4.07 1.16 -2.73
C MET A 461 -3.64 0.22 -1.61
N GLY A 462 -2.46 -0.36 -1.73
CA GLY A 462 -1.63 -0.97 -0.70
C GLY A 462 -2.39 -1.72 0.42
N THR A 463 -2.49 -1.11 1.59
CA THR A 463 -3.12 -1.74 2.76
C THR A 463 -4.61 -2.00 2.58
N HIS A 464 -5.34 -1.12 1.88
CA HIS A 464 -6.77 -1.30 1.56
C HIS A 464 -6.98 -2.47 0.62
N GLN A 465 -6.18 -2.54 -0.45
CA GLN A 465 -6.17 -3.66 -1.38
C GLN A 465 -5.90 -4.99 -0.67
N SER A 466 -4.91 -5.01 0.24
CA SER A 466 -4.60 -6.18 1.05
C SER A 466 -5.77 -6.59 1.95
N CYS A 467 -6.39 -5.65 2.65
CA CYS A 467 -7.55 -5.90 3.49
C CYS A 467 -8.74 -6.45 2.69
N GLN A 468 -9.05 -5.83 1.55
CA GLN A 468 -10.11 -6.31 0.64
C GLN A 468 -9.83 -7.73 0.14
N SER A 469 -8.57 -7.99 -0.23
CA SER A 469 -8.12 -9.34 -0.62
C SER A 469 -8.34 -10.34 0.52
N GLY A 470 -8.01 -9.99 1.75
CA GLY A 470 -8.23 -10.83 2.93
C GLY A 470 -9.70 -11.19 3.12
N MET A 471 -10.61 -10.21 3.02
CA MET A 471 -12.06 -10.45 3.14
C MET A 471 -12.61 -11.35 2.01
N LYS A 472 -12.20 -11.10 0.76
CA LYS A 472 -12.57 -11.94 -0.39
C LYS A 472 -12.01 -13.38 -0.23
N GLY A 473 -10.73 -13.49 0.15
CA GLY A 473 -10.08 -14.77 0.38
C GLY A 473 -10.75 -15.59 1.48
N ALA A 474 -11.17 -14.97 2.57
CA ALA A 474 -11.89 -15.65 3.64
C ALA A 474 -13.19 -16.32 3.16
N LYS A 475 -13.94 -15.66 2.28
CA LYS A 475 -15.17 -16.24 1.67
C LYS A 475 -14.83 -17.47 0.81
N LEU A 476 -13.76 -17.42 0.01
CA LEU A 476 -13.30 -18.57 -0.80
C LEU A 476 -12.83 -19.72 0.07
N VAL A 477 -12.07 -19.43 1.12
CA VAL A 477 -11.58 -20.42 2.11
C VAL A 477 -12.75 -21.08 2.82
N PHE A 478 -13.74 -20.32 3.28
CA PHE A 478 -14.93 -20.85 3.95
C PHE A 478 -15.76 -21.75 3.01
N GLN A 479 -15.96 -21.36 1.75
CA GLN A 479 -16.62 -22.20 0.76
C GLN A 479 -15.86 -23.52 0.54
N HIS A 480 -14.52 -23.47 0.47
CA HIS A 480 -13.69 -24.66 0.34
C HIS A 480 -13.79 -25.57 1.58
N TYR A 481 -13.73 -24.99 2.77
CA TYR A 481 -13.91 -25.72 4.04
C TYR A 481 -15.26 -26.45 4.10
N MET A 482 -16.35 -25.77 3.77
CA MET A 482 -17.69 -26.34 3.78
C MET A 482 -17.87 -27.50 2.77
N LYS A 483 -17.32 -27.35 1.55
CA LYS A 483 -17.31 -28.44 0.56
C LYS A 483 -16.57 -29.66 1.07
N ARG A 484 -15.41 -29.48 1.70
CA ARG A 484 -14.65 -30.61 2.29
C ARG A 484 -15.41 -31.30 3.42
N LYS A 485 -16.05 -30.52 4.30
CA LYS A 485 -16.82 -31.04 5.42
C LYS A 485 -18.02 -31.87 4.95
N ALA A 486 -18.64 -31.48 3.85
CA ALA A 486 -19.76 -32.22 3.24
C ALA A 486 -19.34 -33.54 2.56
N MET A 487 -18.03 -33.74 2.28
CA MET A 487 -17.48 -34.94 1.64
C MET A 487 -16.90 -35.94 2.67
N GLN A 488 -16.81 -35.56 3.95
CA GLN A 488 -16.40 -36.41 5.08
C GLN A 488 -17.59 -37.04 5.79
#